data_cf70a934c338fe209674e2a0ff3c3924
#
_entry.id   cf70a934c338fe209674e2a0ff3c3924
#
_cell.length_a   1.000
_cell.length_b   1.000
_cell.length_c   1.000
_cell.angle_alpha   90.00
_cell.angle_beta   90.00
_cell.angle_gamma   90.00
#
_symmetry.space_group_name_H-M   'P 1'
#
loop_
_entity.id
_entity.type
_entity.pdbx_description
1 polymer ?
#
loop_
_entity_poly.entity_id
_entity_poly.type
_entity_poly.pdbx_seq_one_letter_code
_entity_poly.pdbx_strand_id
1 'polypeptide(L)'
;MAHDVPLRRNEAADDTHCRVAVVMQRTPLANRWADAQWEACGVVEDTDAESAPRVLVERDGLRQILHPGYDIVLQRHEAEGYYLNVTSPAPKVFVLWRMSDDGEPRPELLTVSYHEGARWADSGEQVDGVALPRALLPWIAEFAARHYEPEPPKQKRYASNRDKGRMGHSGP
;
A
#
# COMPACT_ATOMS: atom_id res chain seq x y z
N MET A 1 8.05 15.73 -24.73
CA MET A 1 9.00 14.60 -24.63
C MET A 1 9.27 14.39 -23.14
N ALA A 2 8.64 13.38 -22.56
CA ALA A 2 8.88 12.99 -21.19
C ALA A 2 10.22 12.24 -21.14
N HIS A 3 11.19 12.81 -20.43
CA HIS A 3 12.43 12.11 -20.16
C HIS A 3 12.13 11.03 -19.12
N ASP A 4 12.09 9.80 -19.60
CA ASP A 4 12.14 8.59 -18.78
C ASP A 4 13.58 8.54 -18.22
N VAL A 5 13.74 8.97 -16.98
CA VAL A 5 15.02 8.83 -16.27
C VAL A 5 15.02 7.40 -15.69
N PRO A 6 15.92 6.53 -16.17
CA PRO A 6 16.00 5.19 -15.62
C PRO A 6 16.44 5.27 -14.15
N LEU A 7 15.64 4.65 -13.29
CA LEU A 7 15.93 4.43 -11.89
C LEU A 7 17.36 3.88 -11.71
N ARG A 8 18.24 4.65 -11.12
CA ARG A 8 19.53 4.14 -10.66
C ARG A 8 19.27 3.31 -9.41
N ARG A 9 19.02 2.00 -9.59
CA ARG A 9 19.16 1.05 -8.50
C ARG A 9 20.59 1.17 -7.99
N ASN A 10 20.72 1.42 -6.71
CA ASN A 10 22.01 1.35 -6.04
C ASN A 10 22.42 -0.13 -6.03
N GLU A 11 23.35 -0.53 -6.90
CA GLU A 11 23.75 -1.93 -7.17
C GLU A 11 24.41 -2.65 -5.98
N ALA A 12 24.38 -2.06 -4.79
CA ALA A 12 24.87 -2.66 -3.55
C ALA A 12 23.83 -2.70 -2.43
N ALA A 13 22.59 -2.23 -2.65
CA ALA A 13 21.50 -2.40 -1.71
C ALA A 13 20.83 -3.76 -1.96
N ASP A 14 20.65 -4.51 -0.90
CA ASP A 14 19.87 -5.74 -0.84
C ASP A 14 18.62 -5.59 -1.72
N ASP A 15 18.40 -6.52 -2.67
CA ASP A 15 17.29 -6.51 -3.65
C ASP A 15 15.88 -6.44 -3.01
N THR A 16 15.83 -6.40 -1.68
CA THR A 16 14.62 -6.35 -0.85
C THR A 16 14.30 -4.98 -0.25
N HIS A 17 15.13 -3.96 -0.47
CA HIS A 17 14.98 -2.64 0.12
C HIS A 17 14.85 -1.53 -0.93
N CYS A 18 13.92 -0.61 -0.71
CA CYS A 18 13.79 0.59 -1.50
C CYS A 18 13.61 1.81 -0.59
N ARG A 19 14.52 2.79 -0.72
CA ARG A 19 14.46 4.01 0.06
C ARG A 19 13.46 4.99 -0.52
N VAL A 20 12.59 5.52 0.34
CA VAL A 20 11.49 6.41 -0.04
C VAL A 20 11.31 7.56 0.97
N ALA A 21 10.63 8.60 0.53
CA ALA A 21 10.14 9.67 1.37
C ALA A 21 8.61 9.70 1.37
N VAL A 22 8.03 10.07 2.51
CA VAL A 22 6.58 10.17 2.70
C VAL A 22 6.17 11.63 2.68
N VAL A 23 5.10 11.95 1.96
CA VAL A 23 4.47 13.28 1.99
C VAL A 23 3.25 13.23 2.90
N MET A 24 3.32 13.99 3.99
CA MET A 24 2.18 14.22 4.89
C MET A 24 1.49 15.51 4.51
N GLN A 25 0.17 15.53 4.49
CA GLN A 25 -0.63 16.69 4.13
C GLN A 25 -1.60 17.07 5.23
N ARG A 26 -1.64 18.35 5.55
CA ARG A 26 -2.68 18.98 6.36
C ARG A 26 -3.66 19.68 5.44
N THR A 27 -4.93 19.31 5.57
CA THR A 27 -6.02 19.95 4.83
C THR A 27 -6.96 20.66 5.80
N PRO A 28 -7.31 21.94 5.58
CA PRO A 28 -8.29 22.63 6.39
C PRO A 28 -9.66 21.98 6.25
N LEU A 29 -10.39 21.85 7.35
CA LEU A 29 -11.75 21.31 7.36
C LEU A 29 -12.75 22.42 7.62
N ALA A 30 -13.83 22.45 6.84
CA ALA A 30 -14.96 23.37 7.03
C ALA A 30 -15.98 22.78 8.03
N ASN A 31 -15.54 22.36 9.22
CA ASN A 31 -16.44 21.85 10.25
C ASN A 31 -16.09 22.42 11.64
N ARG A 32 -17.06 22.31 12.58
CA ARG A 32 -16.91 22.86 13.93
C ARG A 32 -16.12 21.98 14.90
N TRP A 33 -15.71 20.78 14.50
CA TRP A 33 -15.13 19.78 15.39
C TRP A 33 -13.60 19.69 15.27
N ALA A 34 -13.08 20.07 14.12
CA ALA A 34 -11.65 20.13 13.86
C ALA A 34 -11.34 21.19 12.80
N ASP A 35 -10.27 21.94 13.01
CA ASP A 35 -9.83 22.99 12.07
C ASP A 35 -9.12 22.40 10.85
N ALA A 36 -8.52 21.23 10.99
CA ALA A 36 -7.75 20.58 9.93
C ALA A 36 -7.61 19.07 10.19
N GLN A 37 -7.24 18.36 9.12
CA GLN A 37 -6.93 16.91 9.15
C GLN A 37 -5.57 16.67 8.54
N TRP A 38 -4.80 15.78 9.15
CA TRP A 38 -3.57 15.25 8.60
C TRP A 38 -3.81 13.89 7.95
N GLU A 39 -3.09 13.64 6.87
CA GLU A 39 -3.06 12.34 6.18
C GLU A 39 -1.74 12.16 5.43
N ALA A 40 -1.32 10.92 5.19
CA ALA A 40 -0.31 10.64 4.20
C ALA A 40 -0.94 10.78 2.81
N CYS A 41 -0.35 11.59 1.94
CA CYS A 41 -0.89 11.84 0.59
C CYS A 41 -0.02 11.31 -0.53
N GLY A 42 1.20 10.88 -0.25
CA GLY A 42 2.08 10.33 -1.28
C GLY A 42 3.35 9.71 -0.71
N VAL A 43 3.95 8.86 -1.53
CA VAL A 43 5.29 8.30 -1.34
C VAL A 43 6.08 8.54 -2.61
N VAL A 44 7.30 9.02 -2.47
CA VAL A 44 8.22 9.29 -3.58
C VAL A 44 9.57 8.65 -3.32
N GLU A 45 10.35 8.43 -4.37
CA GLU A 45 11.72 7.97 -4.18
C GLU A 45 12.54 8.98 -3.39
N ASP A 46 13.33 8.47 -2.46
CA ASP A 46 14.27 9.28 -1.70
C ASP A 46 15.64 9.23 -2.37
N THR A 47 15.93 10.26 -3.18
CA THR A 47 17.20 10.40 -3.89
C THR A 47 18.16 11.34 -3.17
N ASP A 48 17.69 12.03 -2.13
CA ASP A 48 18.46 13.03 -1.41
C ASP A 48 19.19 12.42 -0.22
N ALA A 49 20.42 12.91 0.02
CA ALA A 49 21.21 12.56 1.19
C ALA A 49 20.70 13.25 2.47
N GLU A 50 19.79 14.21 2.35
CA GLU A 50 19.21 14.92 3.49
C GLU A 50 18.12 14.09 4.16
N SER A 51 18.25 13.91 5.45
CA SER A 51 17.33 13.10 6.27
C SER A 51 16.36 13.92 7.12
N ALA A 52 16.33 15.23 6.97
CA ALA A 52 15.45 16.12 7.71
C ALA A 52 14.13 16.39 6.99
N PRO A 53 12.98 16.40 7.71
CA PRO A 53 11.72 16.81 7.12
C PRO A 53 11.77 18.25 6.58
N ARG A 54 11.09 18.49 5.45
CA ARG A 54 11.00 19.82 4.84
C ARG A 54 9.59 20.14 4.34
N VAL A 55 9.18 21.40 4.49
CA VAL A 55 7.89 21.89 3.99
C VAL A 55 7.96 22.03 2.46
N LEU A 56 7.03 21.40 1.75
CA LEU A 56 6.90 21.49 0.30
C LEU A 56 5.91 22.58 -0.11
N VAL A 57 4.79 22.67 0.62
CA VAL A 57 3.71 23.62 0.36
C VAL A 57 3.18 24.14 1.67
N GLU A 58 2.94 25.47 1.73
CA GLU A 58 2.25 26.12 2.83
C GLU A 58 1.46 27.31 2.30
N ARG A 59 0.15 27.16 2.14
CA ARG A 59 -0.75 28.20 1.67
C ARG A 59 -2.20 27.89 1.98
N ASP A 60 -3.00 28.90 2.29
CA ASP A 60 -4.47 28.79 2.49
C ASP A 60 -4.89 27.67 3.45
N GLY A 61 -4.07 27.41 4.49
CA GLY A 61 -4.29 26.33 5.45
C GLY A 61 -3.83 24.92 4.99
N LEU A 62 -3.52 24.76 3.71
CA LEU A 62 -2.89 23.55 3.18
C LEU A 62 -1.40 23.55 3.54
N ARG A 63 -0.91 22.46 4.12
CA ARG A 63 0.50 22.26 4.40
C ARG A 63 0.93 20.86 3.99
N GLN A 64 2.02 20.77 3.23
CA GLN A 64 2.65 19.49 2.88
C GLN A 64 4.08 19.45 3.41
N ILE A 65 4.42 18.33 4.03
CA ILE A 65 5.74 18.08 4.60
C ILE A 65 6.28 16.78 4.00
N LEU A 66 7.47 16.83 3.43
CA LEU A 66 8.22 15.67 2.99
C LEU A 66 9.02 15.12 4.16
N HIS A 67 8.83 13.85 4.47
CA HIS A 67 9.59 13.10 5.46
C HIS A 67 10.48 12.08 4.76
N PRO A 68 11.79 12.34 4.60
CA PRO A 68 12.72 11.41 3.96
C PRO A 68 13.19 10.32 4.93
N GLY A 69 13.91 9.33 4.41
CA GLY A 69 14.64 8.36 5.23
C GLY A 69 13.85 7.13 5.63
N TYR A 70 12.79 6.77 4.88
CA TYR A 70 12.01 5.55 5.09
C TYR A 70 12.41 4.48 4.10
N ASP A 71 12.22 3.21 4.49
CA ASP A 71 12.47 2.07 3.63
C ASP A 71 11.19 1.24 3.44
N ILE A 72 10.93 0.83 2.21
CA ILE A 72 10.02 -0.28 1.91
C ILE A 72 10.88 -1.54 1.89
N VAL A 73 10.56 -2.49 2.77
CA VAL A 73 11.30 -3.75 2.90
C VAL A 73 10.40 -4.91 2.50
N LEU A 74 10.86 -5.73 1.55
CA LEU A 74 10.13 -6.92 1.11
C LEU A 74 10.57 -8.15 1.92
N GLN A 75 9.58 -8.89 2.44
CA GLN A 75 9.79 -10.08 3.25
C GLN A 75 9.03 -11.26 2.65
N ARG A 76 9.65 -12.44 2.62
CA ARG A 76 9.08 -13.63 1.95
C ARG A 76 7.71 -14.04 2.50
N HIS A 77 7.53 -13.93 3.81
CA HIS A 77 6.27 -14.31 4.46
C HIS A 77 5.11 -13.37 4.14
N GLU A 78 5.37 -12.19 3.60
CA GLU A 78 4.37 -11.21 3.14
C GLU A 78 4.10 -11.28 1.63
N ALA A 79 4.70 -12.22 0.90
CA ALA A 79 4.61 -12.30 -0.57
C ALA A 79 3.17 -12.41 -1.10
N GLU A 80 2.26 -13.09 -0.38
CA GLU A 80 0.84 -13.10 -0.70
C GLU A 80 0.21 -11.72 -0.60
N GLY A 81 0.52 -10.98 0.45
CA GLY A 81 0.04 -9.61 0.64
C GLY A 81 0.53 -8.66 -0.45
N TYR A 82 1.75 -8.85 -0.94
CA TYR A 82 2.29 -8.10 -2.10
C TYR A 82 1.55 -8.47 -3.38
N TYR A 83 1.33 -9.76 -3.63
CA TYR A 83 0.57 -10.23 -4.78
C TYR A 83 -0.84 -9.63 -4.82
N LEU A 84 -1.56 -9.65 -3.72
CA LEU A 84 -2.90 -9.06 -3.62
C LEU A 84 -2.89 -7.56 -3.90
N ASN A 85 -1.88 -6.86 -3.43
CA ASN A 85 -1.75 -5.43 -3.65
C ASN A 85 -1.43 -5.10 -5.12
N VAL A 86 -0.39 -5.71 -5.70
CA VAL A 86 0.03 -5.39 -7.08
C VAL A 86 -0.98 -5.83 -8.14
N THR A 87 -1.82 -6.81 -7.85
CA THR A 87 -2.90 -7.26 -8.73
C THR A 87 -4.22 -6.52 -8.51
N SER A 88 -4.29 -5.64 -7.51
CA SER A 88 -5.46 -4.80 -7.28
C SER A 88 -5.59 -3.70 -8.34
N PRO A 89 -6.80 -3.14 -8.55
CA PRO A 89 -7.00 -2.02 -9.49
C PRO A 89 -6.23 -0.75 -9.13
N ALA A 90 -5.90 -0.58 -7.85
CA ALA A 90 -5.20 0.59 -7.33
C ALA A 90 -4.17 0.19 -6.27
N PRO A 91 -2.99 -0.29 -6.68
CA PRO A 91 -1.93 -0.67 -5.75
C PRO A 91 -1.51 0.49 -4.85
N LYS A 92 -1.22 0.19 -3.58
CA LYS A 92 -0.96 1.19 -2.54
C LYS A 92 0.32 0.92 -1.77
N VAL A 93 0.87 1.98 -1.20
CA VAL A 93 1.77 1.93 -0.05
C VAL A 93 0.93 2.27 1.18
N PHE A 94 1.00 1.43 2.20
CA PHE A 94 0.36 1.68 3.49
C PHE A 94 1.36 2.36 4.40
N VAL A 95 0.98 3.52 4.93
CA VAL A 95 1.79 4.35 5.80
C VAL A 95 1.16 4.37 7.18
N LEU A 96 1.84 3.79 8.15
CA LEU A 96 1.50 3.94 9.57
C LEU A 96 2.17 5.20 10.08
N TRP A 97 1.39 6.09 10.70
CA TRP A 97 1.90 7.34 11.22
C TRP A 97 1.22 7.74 12.52
N ARG A 98 1.84 8.61 13.28
CA ARG A 98 1.31 9.15 14.54
C ARG A 98 1.57 10.65 14.65
N MET A 99 0.70 11.31 15.42
CA MET A 99 0.99 12.68 15.86
C MET A 99 2.06 12.64 16.93
N SER A 100 3.10 13.45 16.78
CA SER A 100 4.07 13.65 17.84
C SER A 100 3.64 14.74 18.82
N ASP A 101 4.32 14.82 19.96
CA ASP A 101 3.99 15.76 21.05
C ASP A 101 4.10 17.23 20.61
N ASP A 102 4.86 17.53 19.56
CA ASP A 102 4.99 18.86 18.95
C ASP A 102 3.83 19.22 17.99
N GLY A 103 2.85 18.32 17.82
CA GLY A 103 1.69 18.53 16.94
C GLY A 103 1.96 18.28 15.46
N GLU A 104 3.11 17.72 15.11
CA GLU A 104 3.46 17.35 13.73
C GLU A 104 3.24 15.84 13.50
N PRO A 105 2.74 15.43 12.32
CA PRO A 105 2.59 14.02 12.00
C PRO A 105 3.97 13.40 11.71
N ARG A 106 4.16 12.17 12.16
CA ARG A 106 5.38 11.40 11.89
C ARG A 106 5.04 10.04 11.31
N PRO A 107 5.43 9.78 10.08
CA PRO A 107 5.46 8.43 9.55
C PRO A 107 6.34 7.54 10.43
N GLU A 108 5.95 6.30 10.64
CA GLU A 108 6.73 5.33 11.43
C GLU A 108 7.12 4.11 10.61
N LEU A 109 6.14 3.49 9.94
CA LEU A 109 6.34 2.27 9.18
C LEU A 109 5.65 2.37 7.82
N LEU A 110 6.23 1.71 6.83
CA LEU A 110 5.66 1.56 5.51
C LEU A 110 5.60 0.09 5.13
N THR A 111 4.53 -0.30 4.46
CA THR A 111 4.43 -1.62 3.83
C THR A 111 3.70 -1.54 2.49
N VAL A 112 4.01 -2.48 1.62
CA VAL A 112 3.26 -2.75 0.38
C VAL A 112 2.50 -4.06 0.46
N SER A 113 2.48 -4.71 1.64
CA SER A 113 1.65 -5.87 1.92
C SER A 113 0.24 -5.43 2.30
N TYR A 114 -0.75 -5.90 1.52
CA TYR A 114 -2.16 -5.69 1.86
C TYR A 114 -2.52 -6.29 3.23
N HIS A 115 -1.97 -7.46 3.55
CA HIS A 115 -2.21 -8.13 4.83
C HIS A 115 -1.62 -7.35 6.01
N GLU A 116 -0.40 -6.85 5.87
CA GLU A 116 0.24 -6.09 6.94
C GLU A 116 -0.45 -4.76 7.17
N GLY A 117 -0.79 -4.03 6.11
CA GLY A 117 -1.56 -2.78 6.21
C GLY A 117 -2.92 -2.99 6.88
N ALA A 118 -3.63 -4.08 6.54
CA ALA A 118 -4.89 -4.44 7.18
C ALA A 118 -4.71 -4.78 8.67
N ARG A 119 -3.68 -5.53 9.04
CA ARG A 119 -3.39 -5.83 10.45
C ARG A 119 -3.14 -4.58 11.29
N TRP A 120 -2.41 -3.60 10.75
CA TRP A 120 -2.20 -2.32 11.44
C TRP A 120 -3.51 -1.55 11.66
N ALA A 121 -4.34 -1.46 10.62
CA ALA A 121 -5.65 -0.80 10.73
C ALA A 121 -6.57 -1.50 11.72
N ASP A 122 -6.61 -2.84 11.71
CA ASP A 122 -7.43 -3.64 12.63
C ASP A 122 -6.96 -3.53 14.09
N SER A 123 -5.68 -3.23 14.32
CA SER A 123 -5.14 -2.96 15.65
C SER A 123 -5.39 -1.55 16.16
N GLY A 124 -6.08 -0.72 15.39
CA GLY A 124 -6.43 0.65 15.75
C GLY A 124 -5.35 1.70 15.49
N GLU A 125 -4.32 1.33 14.71
CA GLU A 125 -3.28 2.28 14.29
C GLU A 125 -3.80 3.23 13.21
N GLN A 126 -3.22 4.42 13.15
CA GLN A 126 -3.49 5.37 12.07
C GLN A 126 -2.73 4.94 10.82
N VAL A 127 -3.46 4.47 9.82
CA VAL A 127 -2.89 3.95 8.56
C VAL A 127 -3.57 4.60 7.38
N ASP A 128 -2.78 5.16 6.48
CA ASP A 128 -3.25 5.68 5.21
C ASP A 128 -2.69 4.86 4.04
N GLY A 129 -3.54 4.55 3.06
CA GLY A 129 -3.13 3.93 1.81
C GLY A 129 -2.94 4.99 0.73
N VAL A 130 -1.72 5.20 0.28
CA VAL A 130 -1.38 6.12 -0.81
C VAL A 130 -1.03 5.36 -2.09
N ALA A 131 -1.15 6.02 -3.25
CA ALA A 131 -0.84 5.38 -4.53
C ALA A 131 0.60 4.85 -4.55
N LEU A 132 0.76 3.59 -4.97
CA LEU A 132 2.07 3.01 -5.19
C LEU A 132 2.77 3.72 -6.36
N PRO A 133 4.00 4.22 -6.18
CA PRO A 133 4.78 4.74 -7.29
C PRO A 133 4.95 3.69 -8.39
N ARG A 134 4.61 4.04 -9.63
CA ARG A 134 4.64 3.10 -10.77
C ARG A 134 5.99 2.43 -10.97
N ALA A 135 7.04 3.15 -10.67
CA ALA A 135 8.41 2.66 -10.79
C ALA A 135 8.73 1.47 -9.86
N LEU A 136 8.04 1.37 -8.71
CA LEU A 136 8.23 0.29 -7.75
C LEU A 136 7.41 -0.98 -8.08
N LEU A 137 6.38 -0.85 -8.92
CA LEU A 137 5.47 -1.94 -9.23
C LEU A 137 6.18 -3.19 -9.79
N PRO A 138 7.08 -3.09 -10.79
CA PRO A 138 7.77 -4.27 -11.32
C PRO A 138 8.62 -5.00 -10.28
N TRP A 139 9.30 -4.27 -9.42
CA TRP A 139 10.14 -4.82 -8.35
C TRP A 139 9.32 -5.63 -7.34
N ILE A 140 8.19 -5.08 -6.88
CA ILE A 140 7.30 -5.77 -5.94
C ILE A 140 6.63 -6.97 -6.60
N ALA A 141 6.16 -6.83 -7.85
CA ALA A 141 5.51 -7.89 -8.59
C ALA A 141 6.46 -9.07 -8.85
N GLU A 142 7.72 -8.80 -9.20
CA GLU A 142 8.75 -9.82 -9.39
C GLU A 142 9.04 -10.57 -8.08
N PHE A 143 9.18 -9.86 -6.97
CA PHE A 143 9.38 -10.47 -5.66
C PHE A 143 8.18 -11.35 -5.26
N ALA A 144 6.95 -10.84 -5.42
CA ALA A 144 5.74 -11.61 -5.15
C ALA A 144 5.68 -12.89 -6.00
N ALA A 145 5.92 -12.80 -7.30
CA ALA A 145 5.92 -13.96 -8.20
C ALA A 145 6.99 -15.00 -7.85
N ARG A 146 8.12 -14.58 -7.32
CA ARG A 146 9.22 -15.48 -6.90
C ARG A 146 8.91 -16.23 -5.62
N HIS A 147 8.10 -15.67 -4.72
CA HIS A 147 7.88 -16.19 -3.36
C HIS A 147 6.44 -16.58 -3.04
N TYR A 148 5.49 -16.36 -3.95
CA TYR A 148 4.10 -16.74 -3.80
C TYR A 148 3.54 -17.32 -5.09
N GLU A 149 2.92 -18.48 -4.99
CA GLU A 149 2.19 -19.13 -6.06
C GLU A 149 0.71 -19.17 -5.69
N PRO A 150 -0.16 -18.42 -6.41
CA PRO A 150 -1.58 -18.39 -6.10
C PRO A 150 -2.21 -19.76 -6.34
N GLU A 151 -3.02 -20.22 -5.40
CA GLU A 151 -3.80 -21.43 -5.58
C GLU A 151 -4.75 -21.28 -6.77
N PRO A 152 -4.86 -22.29 -7.65
CA PRO A 152 -5.83 -22.25 -8.75
C PRO A 152 -7.24 -22.14 -8.18
N PRO A 153 -8.14 -21.36 -8.82
CA PRO A 153 -9.50 -21.21 -8.36
C PRO A 153 -10.17 -22.57 -8.22
N LYS A 154 -10.68 -22.90 -7.03
CA LYS A 154 -11.43 -24.14 -6.79
C LYS A 154 -12.62 -24.16 -7.73
N GLN A 155 -12.63 -25.09 -8.70
CA GLN A 155 -13.79 -25.31 -9.56
C GLN A 155 -14.98 -25.65 -8.66
N LYS A 156 -15.97 -24.78 -8.63
CA LYS A 156 -17.25 -25.08 -8.01
C LYS A 156 -17.82 -26.26 -8.76
N ARG A 157 -17.76 -27.46 -8.19
CA ARG A 157 -18.54 -28.60 -8.65
C ARG A 157 -20.00 -28.22 -8.44
N TYR A 158 -20.65 -27.75 -9.50
CA TYR A 158 -22.10 -27.75 -9.53
C TYR A 158 -22.53 -29.20 -9.49
N ALA A 159 -23.02 -29.64 -8.34
CA ALA A 159 -23.77 -30.89 -8.25
C ALA A 159 -24.97 -30.74 -9.15
N SER A 160 -24.92 -31.39 -10.33
CA SER A 160 -26.06 -31.47 -11.21
C SER A 160 -27.12 -32.34 -10.52
N ASN A 161 -28.11 -31.68 -9.96
CA ASN A 161 -29.28 -32.31 -9.37
C ASN A 161 -30.19 -32.84 -10.51
N ARG A 162 -29.70 -33.86 -11.24
CA ARG A 162 -30.38 -34.39 -12.43
C ARG A 162 -30.92 -35.79 -12.23
N ASP A 163 -31.23 -36.18 -10.97
CA ASP A 163 -31.90 -37.46 -10.68
C ASP A 163 -32.91 -37.34 -9.53
N LYS A 164 -33.96 -36.52 -9.74
CA LYS A 164 -35.19 -36.65 -9.00
C LYS A 164 -36.36 -36.42 -9.94
N GLY A 165 -36.81 -37.46 -10.59
CA GLY A 165 -37.99 -37.34 -11.41
C GLY A 165 -38.25 -38.57 -12.30
N ARG A 166 -38.18 -39.80 -11.77
CA ARG A 166 -38.82 -40.94 -12.41
C ARG A 166 -39.29 -41.96 -11.38
N MET A 167 -40.34 -41.59 -10.70
CA MET A 167 -41.17 -42.63 -10.06
C MET A 167 -42.31 -42.98 -10.99
N GLY A 168 -42.28 -44.22 -11.44
CA GLY A 168 -43.29 -44.81 -12.29
C GLY A 168 -44.66 -44.90 -11.63
N HIS A 169 -45.64 -44.58 -12.42
CA HIS A 169 -47.02 -44.87 -12.11
C HIS A 169 -47.34 -46.20 -12.77
N SER A 170 -47.42 -47.27 -11.97
CA SER A 170 -48.05 -48.54 -12.34
C SER A 170 -49.24 -48.71 -11.43
N GLY A 171 -50.40 -48.69 -11.98
CA GLY A 171 -51.64 -49.12 -11.36
C GLY A 171 -52.53 -49.80 -12.37
N PRO A 172 -53.36 -50.76 -11.95
CA PRO A 172 -53.98 -51.81 -12.77
C PRO A 172 -55.07 -51.30 -13.65
#